data_dd899bb94fbc932e79c3d674f48df687
#
_entry.id   dd899bb94fbc932e79c3d674f48df687
#
_cell.length_a   1.000
_cell.length_b   1.000
_cell.length_c   1.000
_cell.angle_alpha   90.00
_cell.angle_beta   90.00
_cell.angle_gamma   90.00
#
_symmetry.space_group_name_H-M   'P 1'
#
loop_
_entity.id
_entity.type
_entity.pdbx_description
1 polymer ?
#
loop_
_entity_poly.entity_id
_entity_poly.type
_entity_poly.pdbx_seq_one_letter_code
_entity_poly.pdbx_strand_id
1 'polypeptide(L)'
;MANTDRESAVDIKPRSRDVTDGIQKAAARAMLRAVGLGDDDWVKPQIGIASSWNEVTPCNVSLRRLAESAKKGVQSAGGVPLEFGTITVSDGISMGHEGMRASLVSREVITDSVETVVHGERFDGFVGLAGCDKSIPGMLMAAARLNLASVFVYNGSTMPGVYKGNNIDITTVFEAVGACAAGTITEGELTDIERSACPGEGACGGMFTANTMSSIAEAIGMSLPGTASPPAIDGRREADARMAGEAVVNLLRLGITPRMIMTKKAFENAIAVTSALGGSTNAVLHLLAIANEAGVDLELEDFNRIAAKVPHIADMKPGGKYHMSDLDRVGGVPVVLKHLLDAGLLHGDCLTVTGKTMAENLADINPPAPDGDVVHPLTNPIHAEGGIVVLTGSLAPKGAVVKVAGLTAEQKEFTGTARVFDGEDGAMAAILAGSIEPGTVLVIRYEGPKGGPGMREMLAITGALKGAGRGADCALITDGRFSGGTWGFCIGHVAPEAVDGGPIAFVRDGDQIRIDVHTLSLDLLVDDAEIAKRKASWAPLAPRYTTGVLGKYARLVQGAETGAITNTL
;
A
#
# COMPACT_ATOMS: atom_id res chain seq x y z
N MET A 1 -57.45 -6.75 -11.94
CA MET A 1 -56.29 -5.96 -12.37
C MET A 1 -55.10 -6.46 -11.56
N ALA A 2 -54.35 -7.34 -12.11
CA ALA A 2 -53.17 -7.90 -11.47
C ALA A 2 -51.99 -6.96 -11.74
N ASN A 3 -51.54 -6.27 -10.71
CA ASN A 3 -50.33 -5.47 -10.73
C ASN A 3 -49.16 -6.46 -10.50
N THR A 4 -48.59 -6.96 -11.58
CA THR A 4 -47.36 -7.75 -11.53
C THR A 4 -46.24 -6.78 -11.39
N ASP A 5 -45.78 -6.56 -10.15
CA ASP A 5 -44.45 -6.01 -9.89
C ASP A 5 -43.42 -6.94 -10.52
N ARG A 6 -42.98 -6.60 -11.74
CA ARG A 6 -41.76 -7.14 -12.30
C ARG A 6 -40.63 -6.55 -11.48
N GLU A 7 -40.14 -7.28 -10.49
CA GLU A 7 -38.75 -7.10 -10.04
C GLU A 7 -37.90 -7.10 -11.31
N SER A 8 -37.29 -5.99 -11.63
CA SER A 8 -36.41 -5.87 -12.77
C SER A 8 -35.24 -6.82 -12.52
N ALA A 9 -35.19 -7.93 -13.25
CA ALA A 9 -34.07 -8.86 -13.15
C ALA A 9 -32.76 -8.09 -13.34
N VAL A 10 -31.83 -8.25 -12.38
CA VAL A 10 -30.52 -7.57 -12.41
C VAL A 10 -29.81 -7.96 -13.71
N ASP A 11 -29.34 -6.97 -14.44
CA ASP A 11 -28.62 -7.17 -15.70
C ASP A 11 -27.21 -7.67 -15.44
N ILE A 12 -26.96 -8.95 -15.65
CA ILE A 12 -25.63 -9.58 -15.47
C ILE A 12 -24.66 -9.30 -16.62
N LYS A 13 -25.12 -8.69 -17.72
CA LYS A 13 -24.32 -8.30 -18.89
C LYS A 13 -24.42 -6.80 -19.17
N PRO A 14 -24.09 -5.93 -18.21
CA PRO A 14 -24.34 -4.49 -18.37
C PRO A 14 -23.52 -3.86 -19.51
N ARG A 15 -22.41 -4.49 -19.92
CA ARG A 15 -21.46 -3.94 -20.90
C ARG A 15 -21.11 -4.89 -22.04
N SER A 16 -20.89 -6.18 -21.78
CA SER A 16 -20.43 -7.15 -22.80
C SER A 16 -21.44 -7.35 -23.94
N ARG A 17 -22.70 -6.99 -23.75
CA ARG A 17 -23.69 -6.93 -24.85
C ARG A 17 -23.24 -6.01 -25.99
N ASP A 18 -22.42 -5.01 -25.73
CA ASP A 18 -21.88 -4.09 -26.74
C ASP A 18 -20.97 -4.79 -27.75
N VAL A 19 -20.46 -5.98 -27.44
CA VAL A 19 -19.59 -6.80 -28.31
C VAL A 19 -20.21 -8.15 -28.68
N THR A 20 -21.28 -8.59 -27.99
CA THR A 20 -21.90 -9.89 -28.22
C THR A 20 -23.27 -9.85 -28.87
N ASP A 21 -24.10 -8.81 -28.60
CA ASP A 21 -25.52 -8.82 -28.93
C ASP A 21 -25.84 -8.10 -30.25
N GLY A 22 -26.71 -8.71 -31.05
CA GLY A 22 -27.17 -8.15 -32.31
C GLY A 22 -26.28 -8.46 -33.51
N ILE A 23 -26.87 -8.29 -34.73
CA ILE A 23 -26.22 -8.65 -35.99
C ILE A 23 -25.00 -7.78 -36.28
N GLN A 24 -25.05 -6.51 -35.92
CA GLN A 24 -23.98 -5.55 -36.13
C GLN A 24 -22.71 -5.85 -35.29
N LYS A 25 -22.80 -6.76 -34.33
CA LYS A 25 -21.65 -7.20 -33.51
C LYS A 25 -20.98 -8.49 -34.05
N ALA A 26 -21.35 -8.92 -35.24
CA ALA A 26 -20.78 -10.12 -35.86
C ALA A 26 -19.23 -10.00 -36.01
N ALA A 27 -18.70 -8.81 -36.32
CA ALA A 27 -17.26 -8.62 -36.42
C ALA A 27 -16.56 -8.80 -35.06
N ALA A 28 -17.09 -8.24 -33.96
CA ALA A 28 -16.55 -8.43 -32.62
C ALA A 28 -16.60 -9.89 -32.19
N ARG A 29 -17.75 -10.58 -32.43
CA ARG A 29 -17.87 -12.04 -32.19
C ARG A 29 -16.89 -12.87 -33.01
N ALA A 30 -16.60 -12.48 -34.25
CA ALA A 30 -15.59 -13.16 -35.05
C ALA A 30 -14.20 -13.09 -34.44
N MET A 31 -13.81 -11.95 -33.86
CA MET A 31 -12.55 -11.81 -33.11
C MET A 31 -12.58 -12.63 -31.83
N LEU A 32 -13.68 -12.61 -31.10
CA LEU A 32 -13.83 -13.41 -29.87
C LEU A 32 -13.81 -14.93 -30.14
N ARG A 33 -14.31 -15.38 -31.31
CA ARG A 33 -14.17 -16.79 -31.75
C ARG A 33 -12.70 -17.18 -31.96
N ALA A 34 -11.87 -16.26 -32.46
CA ALA A 34 -10.44 -16.52 -32.67
C ALA A 34 -9.69 -16.80 -31.37
N VAL A 35 -10.21 -16.34 -30.21
CA VAL A 35 -9.67 -16.62 -28.87
C VAL A 35 -10.46 -17.74 -28.15
N GLY A 36 -11.32 -18.47 -28.88
CA GLY A 36 -11.94 -19.69 -28.40
C GLY A 36 -13.37 -19.57 -27.86
N LEU A 37 -14.04 -18.41 -27.95
CA LEU A 37 -15.42 -18.27 -27.51
C LEU A 37 -16.39 -18.85 -28.55
N GLY A 38 -17.48 -19.46 -28.08
CA GLY A 38 -18.52 -20.09 -28.88
C GLY A 38 -19.90 -19.44 -28.72
N ASP A 39 -20.91 -20.06 -29.39
CA ASP A 39 -22.28 -19.54 -29.38
C ASP A 39 -22.89 -19.50 -27.97
N ASP A 40 -22.55 -20.49 -27.14
CA ASP A 40 -23.03 -20.61 -25.76
C ASP A 40 -22.45 -19.53 -24.83
N ASP A 41 -21.42 -18.77 -25.24
CA ASP A 41 -20.77 -17.77 -24.45
C ASP A 41 -21.39 -16.37 -24.59
N TRP A 42 -22.15 -16.14 -25.67
CA TRP A 42 -22.76 -14.83 -25.93
C TRP A 42 -23.83 -14.43 -24.92
N VAL A 43 -24.38 -15.37 -24.19
CA VAL A 43 -25.41 -15.13 -23.16
C VAL A 43 -24.82 -14.94 -21.75
N LYS A 44 -23.52 -15.19 -21.58
CA LYS A 44 -22.80 -15.13 -20.30
C LYS A 44 -22.13 -13.77 -20.11
N PRO A 45 -21.97 -13.31 -18.87
CA PRO A 45 -21.14 -12.12 -18.60
C PRO A 45 -19.66 -12.39 -18.89
N GLN A 46 -18.97 -11.40 -19.45
CA GLN A 46 -17.53 -11.45 -19.71
C GLN A 46 -16.77 -10.80 -18.54
N ILE A 47 -15.88 -11.56 -17.92
CA ILE A 47 -15.13 -11.17 -16.74
C ILE A 47 -13.64 -11.05 -17.07
N GLY A 48 -13.09 -9.85 -16.90
CA GLY A 48 -11.66 -9.63 -17.04
C GLY A 48 -10.88 -10.27 -15.87
N ILE A 49 -9.77 -10.94 -16.16
CA ILE A 49 -8.81 -11.38 -15.16
C ILE A 49 -7.58 -10.49 -15.32
N ALA A 50 -7.55 -9.41 -14.56
CA ALA A 50 -6.48 -8.41 -14.60
C ALA A 50 -5.28 -8.90 -13.78
N SER A 51 -4.19 -9.31 -14.43
CA SER A 51 -3.02 -9.88 -13.77
C SER A 51 -1.79 -8.99 -13.91
N SER A 52 -1.16 -8.66 -12.78
CA SER A 52 0.14 -7.97 -12.75
C SER A 52 1.33 -8.95 -12.72
N TRP A 53 1.16 -10.14 -13.25
CA TRP A 53 2.18 -11.17 -13.33
C TRP A 53 3.41 -10.72 -14.15
N ASN A 54 4.60 -11.06 -13.65
CA ASN A 54 5.85 -11.08 -14.41
C ASN A 54 6.86 -12.03 -13.76
N GLU A 55 7.98 -12.29 -14.44
CA GLU A 55 9.07 -13.17 -13.97
C GLU A 55 10.12 -12.42 -13.13
N VAL A 56 10.08 -11.08 -13.11
CA VAL A 56 11.10 -10.24 -12.45
C VAL A 56 10.79 -10.05 -10.96
N THR A 57 9.50 -9.93 -10.63
CA THR A 57 9.06 -9.53 -9.29
C THR A 57 8.63 -10.75 -8.47
N PRO A 58 9.37 -11.17 -7.43
CA PRO A 58 9.01 -12.32 -6.60
C PRO A 58 7.59 -12.25 -6.05
N CYS A 59 7.13 -11.04 -5.73
CA CYS A 59 5.76 -10.78 -5.25
C CYS A 59 4.68 -11.17 -6.26
N ASN A 60 4.98 -11.35 -7.54
CA ASN A 60 4.01 -11.52 -8.61
C ASN A 60 4.19 -12.80 -9.44
N VAL A 61 5.24 -13.57 -9.20
CA VAL A 61 5.57 -14.79 -9.95
C VAL A 61 4.44 -15.82 -9.91
N SER A 62 3.81 -16.03 -8.76
CA SER A 62 2.74 -17.01 -8.58
C SER A 62 1.39 -16.57 -9.15
N LEU A 63 1.21 -15.31 -9.53
CA LEU A 63 -0.08 -14.82 -10.05
C LEU A 63 -0.55 -15.57 -11.30
N ARG A 64 0.37 -16.15 -12.08
CA ARG A 64 0.00 -16.97 -13.25
C ARG A 64 -0.89 -18.16 -12.87
N ARG A 65 -0.54 -18.89 -11.79
CA ARG A 65 -1.36 -20.02 -11.35
C ARG A 65 -2.64 -19.58 -10.64
N LEU A 66 -2.63 -18.43 -9.97
CA LEU A 66 -3.83 -17.85 -9.37
C LEU A 66 -4.82 -17.37 -10.44
N ALA A 67 -4.34 -16.81 -11.55
CA ALA A 67 -5.17 -16.43 -12.68
C ALA A 67 -5.92 -17.65 -13.26
N GLU A 68 -5.23 -18.79 -13.43
CA GLU A 68 -5.88 -20.03 -13.87
C GLU A 68 -6.96 -20.52 -12.89
N SER A 69 -6.73 -20.36 -11.60
CA SER A 69 -7.72 -20.72 -10.57
C SER A 69 -8.92 -19.77 -10.56
N ALA A 70 -8.69 -18.46 -10.70
CA ALA A 70 -9.75 -17.46 -10.80
C ALA A 70 -10.63 -17.69 -12.05
N LYS A 71 -10.01 -18.02 -13.21
CA LYS A 71 -10.74 -18.38 -14.43
C LYS A 71 -11.69 -19.57 -14.21
N LYS A 72 -11.23 -20.62 -13.52
CA LYS A 72 -12.08 -21.77 -13.17
C LYS A 72 -13.26 -21.35 -12.29
N GLY A 73 -13.05 -20.42 -11.35
CA GLY A 73 -14.11 -19.88 -10.51
C GLY A 73 -15.18 -19.13 -11.33
N VAL A 74 -14.74 -18.23 -12.22
CA VAL A 74 -15.66 -17.52 -13.12
C VAL A 74 -16.47 -18.49 -13.99
N GLN A 75 -15.81 -19.50 -14.55
CA GLN A 75 -16.49 -20.51 -15.38
C GLN A 75 -17.51 -21.33 -14.58
N SER A 76 -17.16 -21.79 -13.37
CA SER A 76 -18.08 -22.54 -12.51
C SER A 76 -19.31 -21.72 -12.10
N ALA A 77 -19.18 -20.40 -12.00
CA ALA A 77 -20.27 -19.48 -11.72
C ALA A 77 -21.07 -19.06 -12.98
N GLY A 78 -20.71 -19.55 -14.17
CA GLY A 78 -21.43 -19.28 -15.42
C GLY A 78 -21.00 -18.00 -16.14
N GLY A 79 -19.82 -17.45 -15.85
CA GLY A 79 -19.19 -16.34 -16.58
C GLY A 79 -18.16 -16.82 -17.60
N VAL A 80 -17.71 -15.93 -18.47
CA VAL A 80 -16.62 -16.13 -19.42
C VAL A 80 -15.41 -15.36 -18.96
N PRO A 81 -14.32 -16.01 -18.49
CA PRO A 81 -13.12 -15.32 -18.07
C PRO A 81 -12.21 -15.02 -19.25
N LEU A 82 -11.66 -13.80 -19.29
CA LEU A 82 -10.69 -13.36 -20.27
C LEU A 82 -9.52 -12.68 -19.54
N GLU A 83 -8.34 -13.31 -19.59
CA GLU A 83 -7.15 -12.81 -18.91
C GLU A 83 -6.44 -11.77 -19.75
N PHE A 84 -5.98 -10.70 -19.07
CA PHE A 84 -5.09 -9.69 -19.66
C PHE A 84 -4.05 -9.23 -18.64
N GLY A 85 -2.89 -8.76 -19.15
CA GLY A 85 -1.77 -8.32 -18.33
C GLY A 85 -1.76 -6.84 -18.06
N THR A 86 -1.28 -6.47 -16.89
CA THR A 86 -0.78 -5.14 -16.57
C THR A 86 0.64 -5.24 -16.01
N ILE A 87 1.26 -4.08 -15.69
CA ILE A 87 2.64 -4.04 -15.20
C ILE A 87 2.73 -4.24 -13.69
N THR A 88 3.95 -4.50 -13.21
CA THR A 88 4.38 -4.25 -11.84
C THR A 88 5.85 -3.86 -11.80
N VAL A 89 6.25 -3.11 -10.77
CA VAL A 89 7.65 -2.78 -10.46
C VAL A 89 7.94 -3.35 -9.08
N SER A 90 9.08 -4.02 -8.92
CA SER A 90 9.53 -4.54 -7.64
C SER A 90 10.17 -3.44 -6.80
N ASP A 91 9.57 -3.07 -5.69
CA ASP A 91 10.15 -2.09 -4.77
C ASP A 91 11.49 -2.60 -4.19
N GLY A 92 11.58 -3.89 -3.86
CA GLY A 92 12.82 -4.47 -3.33
C GLY A 92 14.00 -4.41 -4.31
N ILE A 93 13.76 -4.65 -5.62
CA ILE A 93 14.80 -4.56 -6.65
C ILE A 93 15.14 -3.10 -6.97
N SER A 94 14.16 -2.22 -6.95
CA SER A 94 14.32 -0.81 -7.30
C SER A 94 14.90 0.05 -6.18
N MET A 95 14.98 -0.48 -4.96
CA MET A 95 15.42 0.26 -3.77
C MET A 95 16.85 0.74 -3.88
N GLY A 96 17.11 2.00 -3.48
CA GLY A 96 18.45 2.59 -3.40
C GLY A 96 19.04 3.05 -4.75
N HIS A 97 18.28 3.05 -5.83
CA HIS A 97 18.74 3.57 -7.14
C HIS A 97 17.60 4.26 -7.91
N GLU A 98 17.93 4.82 -9.07
CA GLU A 98 17.03 5.65 -9.89
C GLU A 98 15.73 4.92 -10.30
N GLY A 99 15.75 3.59 -10.44
CA GLY A 99 14.58 2.77 -10.75
C GLY A 99 13.44 2.90 -9.75
N MET A 100 13.72 3.28 -8.49
CA MET A 100 12.71 3.45 -7.45
C MET A 100 11.67 4.55 -7.78
N ARG A 101 12.01 5.50 -8.64
CA ARG A 101 11.07 6.52 -9.14
C ARG A 101 9.93 5.92 -9.94
N ALA A 102 10.16 4.79 -10.62
CA ALA A 102 9.12 4.08 -11.37
C ALA A 102 8.10 3.37 -10.48
N SER A 103 8.44 3.11 -9.21
CA SER A 103 7.59 2.36 -8.29
C SER A 103 6.21 3.01 -8.10
N LEU A 104 6.12 4.22 -7.54
CA LEU A 104 4.82 4.88 -7.32
C LEU A 104 4.11 5.22 -8.63
N VAL A 105 4.87 5.59 -9.66
CA VAL A 105 4.32 5.85 -11.00
C VAL A 105 3.59 4.63 -11.55
N SER A 106 4.08 3.42 -11.24
CA SER A 106 3.44 2.18 -11.69
C SER A 106 2.03 2.01 -11.14
N ARG A 107 1.69 2.57 -9.96
CA ARG A 107 0.34 2.57 -9.41
C ARG A 107 -0.67 3.21 -10.36
N GLU A 108 -0.34 4.39 -10.87
CA GLU A 108 -1.19 5.12 -11.82
C GLU A 108 -1.28 4.37 -13.16
N VAL A 109 -0.14 3.88 -13.68
CA VAL A 109 -0.10 3.14 -14.95
C VAL A 109 -0.91 1.84 -14.86
N ILE A 110 -0.88 1.14 -13.72
CA ILE A 110 -1.69 -0.06 -13.49
C ILE A 110 -3.18 0.31 -13.55
N THR A 111 -3.58 1.35 -12.83
CA THR A 111 -4.96 1.84 -12.81
C THR A 111 -5.43 2.19 -14.21
N ASP A 112 -4.67 3.00 -14.94
CA ASP A 112 -4.98 3.44 -16.30
C ASP A 112 -5.04 2.27 -17.30
N SER A 113 -4.11 1.29 -17.19
CA SER A 113 -4.07 0.15 -18.10
C SER A 113 -5.24 -0.81 -17.90
N VAL A 114 -5.61 -1.08 -16.62
CA VAL A 114 -6.77 -1.91 -16.29
C VAL A 114 -8.05 -1.24 -16.76
N GLU A 115 -8.21 0.06 -16.48
CA GLU A 115 -9.34 0.84 -16.98
C GLU A 115 -9.45 0.78 -18.50
N THR A 116 -8.33 1.00 -19.20
CA THR A 116 -8.28 1.04 -20.67
C THR A 116 -8.76 -0.28 -21.26
N VAL A 117 -8.28 -1.41 -20.77
CA VAL A 117 -8.68 -2.74 -21.27
C VAL A 117 -10.13 -3.06 -20.91
N VAL A 118 -10.52 -2.90 -19.64
CA VAL A 118 -11.90 -3.21 -19.20
C VAL A 118 -12.91 -2.33 -19.91
N HIS A 119 -12.57 -1.07 -20.20
CA HIS A 119 -13.43 -0.16 -20.97
C HIS A 119 -13.48 -0.54 -22.45
N GLY A 120 -12.33 -0.80 -23.07
CA GLY A 120 -12.22 -1.10 -24.51
C GLY A 120 -12.89 -2.41 -24.88
N GLU A 121 -12.64 -3.48 -24.11
CA GLU A 121 -13.17 -4.83 -24.33
C GLU A 121 -14.57 -5.04 -23.74
N ARG A 122 -15.11 -4.03 -23.05
CA ARG A 122 -16.48 -4.01 -22.51
C ARG A 122 -16.78 -5.12 -21.50
N PHE A 123 -15.81 -5.45 -20.63
CA PHE A 123 -16.03 -6.42 -19.56
C PHE A 123 -17.10 -5.94 -18.58
N ASP A 124 -17.90 -6.91 -18.08
CA ASP A 124 -18.98 -6.67 -17.12
C ASP A 124 -18.48 -6.53 -15.68
N GLY A 125 -17.33 -7.13 -15.39
CA GLY A 125 -16.63 -7.06 -14.11
C GLY A 125 -15.21 -7.59 -14.27
N PHE A 126 -14.42 -7.59 -13.19
CA PHE A 126 -13.08 -8.16 -13.23
C PHE A 126 -12.59 -8.68 -11.87
N VAL A 127 -11.64 -9.62 -11.93
CA VAL A 127 -10.82 -10.03 -10.79
C VAL A 127 -9.45 -9.40 -10.95
N GLY A 128 -9.02 -8.63 -9.96
CA GLY A 128 -7.70 -7.98 -9.94
C GLY A 128 -6.71 -8.80 -9.13
N LEU A 129 -5.62 -9.28 -9.77
CA LEU A 129 -4.56 -10.06 -9.12
C LEU A 129 -3.29 -9.24 -8.99
N ALA A 130 -2.82 -9.07 -7.75
CA ALA A 130 -1.60 -8.33 -7.47
C ALA A 130 -0.88 -8.82 -6.22
N GLY A 131 0.42 -8.52 -6.10
CA GLY A 131 1.23 -8.98 -4.98
C GLY A 131 2.23 -7.94 -4.46
N CYS A 132 2.60 -6.92 -5.24
CA CYS A 132 3.60 -5.93 -4.87
C CYS A 132 2.98 -4.63 -4.37
N ASP A 133 3.77 -3.82 -3.69
CA ASP A 133 3.43 -2.59 -2.97
C ASP A 133 2.52 -1.62 -3.74
N LYS A 134 2.74 -1.45 -5.04
CA LYS A 134 2.01 -0.47 -5.87
C LYS A 134 0.98 -1.12 -6.78
N SER A 135 1.13 -2.42 -7.06
CA SER A 135 0.13 -3.15 -7.86
C SER A 135 -1.17 -3.39 -7.08
N ILE A 136 -1.10 -3.56 -5.75
CA ILE A 136 -2.29 -3.70 -4.90
C ILE A 136 -3.14 -2.43 -4.93
N PRO A 137 -2.64 -1.24 -4.52
CA PRO A 137 -3.44 -0.04 -4.58
C PRO A 137 -3.85 0.34 -6.00
N GLY A 138 -3.03 0.09 -7.02
CA GLY A 138 -3.40 0.33 -8.42
C GLY A 138 -4.62 -0.49 -8.87
N MET A 139 -4.73 -1.77 -8.46
CA MET A 139 -5.91 -2.59 -8.72
C MET A 139 -7.15 -2.10 -7.97
N LEU A 140 -7.00 -1.69 -6.70
CA LEU A 140 -8.10 -1.13 -5.91
C LEU A 140 -8.59 0.22 -6.46
N MET A 141 -7.67 1.08 -6.92
CA MET A 141 -8.01 2.32 -7.62
C MET A 141 -8.78 2.04 -8.92
N ALA A 142 -8.34 1.06 -9.72
CA ALA A 142 -9.05 0.65 -10.94
C ALA A 142 -10.46 0.14 -10.63
N ALA A 143 -10.64 -0.66 -9.57
CA ALA A 143 -11.95 -1.14 -9.14
C ALA A 143 -12.87 0.03 -8.74
N ALA A 144 -12.36 0.98 -7.95
CA ALA A 144 -13.09 2.17 -7.52
C ALA A 144 -13.50 3.06 -8.70
N ARG A 145 -12.57 3.31 -9.63
CA ARG A 145 -12.77 4.17 -10.82
C ARG A 145 -13.79 3.58 -11.78
N LEU A 146 -13.63 2.32 -12.14
CA LEU A 146 -14.52 1.60 -13.05
C LEU A 146 -15.91 1.36 -12.46
N ASN A 147 -16.00 1.18 -11.16
CA ASN A 147 -17.23 0.88 -10.41
C ASN A 147 -18.05 -0.28 -11.00
N LEU A 148 -17.38 -1.32 -11.48
CA LEU A 148 -17.95 -2.57 -11.96
C LEU A 148 -17.72 -3.67 -10.92
N ALA A 149 -18.54 -4.70 -10.91
CA ALA A 149 -18.35 -5.85 -10.01
C ALA A 149 -16.88 -6.31 -10.05
N SER A 150 -16.21 -6.25 -8.92
CA SER A 150 -14.77 -6.53 -8.84
C SER A 150 -14.40 -7.19 -7.52
N VAL A 151 -13.44 -8.10 -7.58
CA VAL A 151 -12.84 -8.75 -6.40
C VAL A 151 -11.33 -8.66 -6.51
N PHE A 152 -10.67 -8.33 -5.42
CA PHE A 152 -9.21 -8.28 -5.35
C PHE A 152 -8.66 -9.61 -4.79
N VAL A 153 -7.58 -10.10 -5.40
CA VAL A 153 -6.84 -11.31 -4.97
C VAL A 153 -5.38 -10.94 -4.71
N TYR A 154 -4.96 -11.14 -3.47
CA TYR A 154 -3.58 -10.98 -3.05
C TYR A 154 -2.75 -12.23 -3.34
N ASN A 155 -1.51 -12.07 -3.77
CA ASN A 155 -0.59 -13.18 -4.04
C ASN A 155 -0.12 -13.93 -2.78
N GLY A 156 -0.03 -13.24 -1.66
CA GLY A 156 0.54 -13.74 -0.40
C GLY A 156 1.97 -13.28 -0.14
N SER A 157 2.40 -13.40 1.12
CA SER A 157 3.76 -13.08 1.55
C SER A 157 4.72 -14.25 1.29
N THR A 158 6.02 -13.94 1.17
CA THR A 158 7.07 -14.97 1.24
C THR A 158 7.20 -15.52 2.67
N MET A 159 7.70 -16.74 2.80
CA MET A 159 8.16 -17.25 4.09
C MET A 159 9.42 -16.50 4.53
N PRO A 160 9.66 -16.33 5.83
CA PRO A 160 10.95 -15.82 6.30
C PRO A 160 12.09 -16.78 5.91
N GLY A 161 13.24 -16.20 5.58
CA GLY A 161 14.49 -16.97 5.49
C GLY A 161 15.03 -17.34 6.88
N VAL A 162 16.06 -18.19 6.91
CA VAL A 162 16.69 -18.59 8.18
C VAL A 162 18.20 -18.42 8.07
N TYR A 163 18.78 -17.68 9.02
CA TYR A 163 20.23 -17.55 9.16
C TYR A 163 20.66 -17.71 10.61
N LYS A 164 21.60 -18.62 10.87
CA LYS A 164 22.07 -18.97 12.23
C LYS A 164 20.93 -19.26 13.23
N GLY A 165 19.85 -19.92 12.77
CA GLY A 165 18.69 -20.29 13.57
C GLY A 165 17.66 -19.17 13.82
N ASN A 166 17.87 -17.97 13.27
CA ASN A 166 16.94 -16.85 13.38
C ASN A 166 16.20 -16.61 12.05
N ASN A 167 14.94 -16.22 12.15
CA ASN A 167 14.17 -15.76 11.00
C ASN A 167 14.71 -14.43 10.50
N ILE A 168 14.96 -14.35 9.19
CA ILE A 168 15.44 -13.16 8.49
C ILE A 168 14.54 -12.83 7.30
N ASP A 169 14.65 -11.61 6.81
CA ASP A 169 13.94 -11.11 5.65
C ASP A 169 14.79 -10.08 4.88
N ILE A 170 14.21 -9.44 3.85
CA ILE A 170 14.90 -8.46 3.03
C ILE A 170 15.42 -7.26 3.84
N THR A 171 14.76 -6.86 4.95
CA THR A 171 15.25 -5.77 5.79
C THR A 171 16.54 -6.14 6.49
N THR A 172 16.70 -7.41 6.87
CA THR A 172 17.96 -7.94 7.42
C THR A 172 19.11 -7.78 6.44
N VAL A 173 18.88 -7.93 5.12
CA VAL A 173 19.91 -7.71 4.10
C VAL A 173 20.33 -6.24 4.05
N PHE A 174 19.37 -5.31 4.04
CA PHE A 174 19.68 -3.87 4.06
C PHE A 174 20.47 -3.45 5.31
N GLU A 175 20.11 -3.98 6.48
CA GLU A 175 20.86 -3.76 7.72
C GLU A 175 22.27 -4.35 7.65
N ALA A 176 22.40 -5.56 7.08
CA ALA A 176 23.69 -6.24 6.90
C ALA A 176 24.63 -5.50 5.96
N VAL A 177 24.12 -4.82 4.91
CA VAL A 177 24.92 -3.93 4.05
C VAL A 177 25.56 -2.81 4.88
N GLY A 178 24.79 -2.15 5.75
CA GLY A 178 25.29 -1.11 6.65
C GLY A 178 26.34 -1.66 7.65
N ALA A 179 26.05 -2.84 8.23
CA ALA A 179 26.97 -3.51 9.16
C ALA A 179 28.29 -3.94 8.49
N CYS A 180 28.23 -4.42 7.25
CA CYS A 180 29.41 -4.75 6.46
C CYS A 180 30.25 -3.51 6.14
N ALA A 181 29.60 -2.41 5.73
CA ALA A 181 30.28 -1.13 5.48
C ALA A 181 30.95 -0.56 6.74
N ALA A 182 30.35 -0.79 7.92
CA ALA A 182 30.93 -0.42 9.22
C ALA A 182 32.01 -1.42 9.73
N GLY A 183 32.26 -2.51 9.02
CA GLY A 183 33.25 -3.55 9.38
C GLY A 183 32.84 -4.43 10.55
N THR A 184 31.55 -4.46 10.94
CA THR A 184 31.03 -5.29 12.04
C THR A 184 30.69 -6.71 11.60
N ILE A 185 30.48 -6.94 10.30
CA ILE A 185 30.37 -8.26 9.68
C ILE A 185 31.26 -8.32 8.43
N THR A 186 31.59 -9.53 7.99
CA THR A 186 32.39 -9.76 6.78
C THR A 186 31.51 -9.78 5.51
N GLU A 187 32.10 -9.58 4.34
CA GLU A 187 31.42 -9.77 3.04
C GLU A 187 30.90 -11.21 2.86
N GLY A 188 31.59 -12.21 3.42
CA GLY A 188 31.15 -13.61 3.42
C GLY A 188 29.86 -13.80 4.20
N GLU A 189 29.75 -13.22 5.40
CA GLU A 189 28.53 -13.24 6.19
C GLU A 189 27.38 -12.50 5.52
N LEU A 190 27.65 -11.33 4.89
CA LEU A 190 26.65 -10.63 4.07
C LEU A 190 26.12 -11.51 2.94
N THR A 191 27.01 -12.21 2.22
CA THR A 191 26.63 -13.14 1.14
C THR A 191 25.77 -14.30 1.65
N ASP A 192 26.05 -14.84 2.83
CA ASP A 192 25.24 -15.91 3.44
C ASP A 192 23.85 -15.43 3.85
N ILE A 193 23.73 -14.21 4.38
CA ILE A 193 22.46 -13.55 4.67
C ILE A 193 21.65 -13.34 3.39
N GLU A 194 22.28 -12.78 2.34
CA GLU A 194 21.67 -12.56 1.02
C GLU A 194 21.05 -13.84 0.45
N ARG A 195 21.80 -14.95 0.46
CA ARG A 195 21.32 -16.25 -0.05
C ARG A 195 20.15 -16.84 0.72
N SER A 196 19.98 -16.43 1.97
CA SER A 196 19.01 -17.04 2.88
C SER A 196 17.74 -16.20 3.08
N ALA A 197 17.77 -14.89 2.78
CA ALA A 197 16.75 -13.94 3.21
C ALA A 197 15.41 -14.07 2.47
N CYS A 198 15.43 -14.44 1.18
CA CYS A 198 14.24 -14.53 0.33
C CYS A 198 14.12 -15.94 -0.27
N PRO A 199 13.52 -16.91 0.47
CA PRO A 199 13.58 -18.33 0.11
C PRO A 199 12.63 -18.74 -1.03
N GLY A 200 11.77 -17.82 -1.55
CA GLY A 200 10.82 -18.17 -2.60
C GLY A 200 9.93 -17.03 -3.03
N GLU A 201 8.84 -17.38 -3.70
CA GLU A 201 7.81 -16.44 -4.18
C GLU A 201 7.03 -15.79 -3.05
N GLY A 202 6.45 -14.63 -3.33
CA GLY A 202 5.62 -13.87 -2.41
C GLY A 202 6.13 -12.45 -2.19
N ALA A 203 5.28 -11.61 -1.60
CA ALA A 203 5.63 -10.29 -1.15
C ALA A 203 6.52 -10.35 0.10
N CYS A 204 7.14 -9.23 0.47
CA CYS A 204 7.98 -9.15 1.68
C CYS A 204 7.25 -9.70 2.91
N GLY A 205 7.98 -10.44 3.80
CA GLY A 205 7.36 -11.19 4.89
C GLY A 205 6.84 -10.37 6.08
N GLY A 206 7.35 -9.14 6.31
CA GLY A 206 6.90 -8.26 7.40
C GLY A 206 5.63 -7.48 7.07
N MET A 207 5.10 -6.73 8.05
CA MET A 207 3.98 -5.79 7.87
C MET A 207 4.46 -4.52 7.16
N PHE A 208 5.02 -4.71 5.96
CA PHE A 208 5.44 -3.68 5.04
C PHE A 208 4.26 -3.30 4.14
N THR A 209 4.51 -2.57 3.04
CA THR A 209 3.41 -1.99 2.27
C THR A 209 2.48 -3.04 1.65
N ALA A 210 3.01 -4.12 1.06
CA ALA A 210 2.18 -5.14 0.42
C ALA A 210 1.24 -5.85 1.40
N ASN A 211 1.74 -6.31 2.56
CA ASN A 211 0.92 -6.96 3.59
C ASN A 211 -0.04 -5.97 4.27
N THR A 212 0.36 -4.71 4.45
CA THR A 212 -0.55 -3.65 4.92
C THR A 212 -1.70 -3.45 3.94
N MET A 213 -1.41 -3.33 2.62
CA MET A 213 -2.43 -3.09 1.63
C MET A 213 -3.34 -4.30 1.38
N SER A 214 -2.85 -5.54 1.55
CA SER A 214 -3.70 -6.73 1.52
C SER A 214 -4.64 -6.78 2.72
N SER A 215 -4.16 -6.46 3.92
CA SER A 215 -4.98 -6.33 5.13
C SER A 215 -6.03 -5.23 5.01
N ILE A 216 -5.67 -4.11 4.38
CA ILE A 216 -6.57 -3.00 4.02
C ILE A 216 -7.64 -3.47 3.03
N ALA A 217 -7.28 -4.23 1.98
CA ALA A 217 -8.25 -4.73 1.01
C ALA A 217 -9.31 -5.64 1.67
N GLU A 218 -8.89 -6.45 2.66
CA GLU A 218 -9.79 -7.27 3.46
C GLU A 218 -10.68 -6.41 4.40
N ALA A 219 -10.10 -5.41 5.07
CA ALA A 219 -10.81 -4.52 5.97
C ALA A 219 -11.83 -3.62 5.27
N ILE A 220 -11.53 -3.16 4.05
CA ILE A 220 -12.49 -2.44 3.19
C ILE A 220 -13.60 -3.37 2.71
N GLY A 221 -13.33 -4.68 2.58
CA GLY A 221 -14.25 -5.68 2.05
C GLY A 221 -14.09 -5.95 0.55
N MET A 222 -12.98 -5.56 -0.09
CA MET A 222 -12.70 -5.76 -1.51
C MET A 222 -12.00 -7.08 -1.82
N SER A 223 -11.49 -7.80 -0.83
CA SER A 223 -11.03 -9.18 -0.91
C SER A 223 -11.88 -10.11 -0.06
N LEU A 224 -11.80 -11.41 -0.33
CA LEU A 224 -12.49 -12.40 0.49
C LEU A 224 -11.90 -12.44 1.90
N PRO A 225 -12.74 -12.67 2.92
CA PRO A 225 -12.27 -12.72 4.31
C PRO A 225 -11.26 -13.84 4.53
N GLY A 226 -10.20 -13.54 5.31
CA GLY A 226 -9.12 -14.48 5.64
C GLY A 226 -8.07 -14.68 4.54
N THR A 227 -8.17 -13.92 3.44
CA THR A 227 -7.26 -14.11 2.30
C THR A 227 -6.03 -13.18 2.31
N ALA A 228 -5.92 -12.25 3.25
CA ALA A 228 -4.78 -11.33 3.32
C ALA A 228 -3.50 -11.99 3.85
N SER A 229 -3.61 -12.96 4.77
CA SER A 229 -2.47 -13.46 5.54
C SER A 229 -1.80 -14.74 5.06
N PRO A 230 -2.46 -15.72 4.38
CA PRO A 230 -1.78 -16.94 3.94
C PRO A 230 -0.55 -16.66 3.07
N PRO A 231 0.58 -17.37 3.25
CA PRO A 231 1.78 -17.23 2.42
C PRO A 231 1.53 -17.56 0.95
N ALA A 232 2.37 -17.05 0.04
CA ALA A 232 2.24 -17.28 -1.40
C ALA A 232 2.36 -18.75 -1.82
N ILE A 233 3.10 -19.54 -1.05
CA ILE A 233 3.30 -20.98 -1.28
C ILE A 233 2.18 -21.86 -0.70
N ASP A 234 1.21 -21.26 0.01
CA ASP A 234 0.12 -22.02 0.64
C ASP A 234 -0.94 -22.42 -0.42
N GLY A 235 -1.36 -23.69 -0.39
CA GLY A 235 -2.37 -24.21 -1.32
C GLY A 235 -3.75 -23.56 -1.20
N ARG A 236 -4.04 -22.84 -0.10
CA ARG A 236 -5.25 -22.02 0.06
C ARG A 236 -5.34 -20.92 -1.01
N ARG A 237 -4.20 -20.41 -1.52
CA ARG A 237 -4.16 -19.34 -2.51
C ARG A 237 -4.95 -19.66 -3.79
N GLU A 238 -4.82 -20.88 -4.30
CA GLU A 238 -5.57 -21.32 -5.48
C GLU A 238 -7.07 -21.44 -5.17
N ALA A 239 -7.44 -21.90 -3.98
CA ALA A 239 -8.83 -21.94 -3.55
C ALA A 239 -9.42 -20.52 -3.40
N ASP A 240 -8.67 -19.60 -2.78
CA ASP A 240 -9.05 -18.19 -2.62
C ASP A 240 -9.28 -17.52 -3.99
N ALA A 241 -8.37 -17.72 -4.93
CA ALA A 241 -8.49 -17.18 -6.29
C ALA A 241 -9.71 -17.75 -7.03
N ARG A 242 -9.99 -19.05 -6.86
CA ARG A 242 -11.18 -19.67 -7.42
C ARG A 242 -12.45 -19.07 -6.82
N MET A 243 -12.53 -18.96 -5.50
CA MET A 243 -13.67 -18.34 -4.82
C MET A 243 -13.87 -16.88 -5.23
N ALA A 244 -12.79 -16.13 -5.47
CA ALA A 244 -12.87 -14.76 -5.98
C ALA A 244 -13.48 -14.70 -7.39
N GLY A 245 -13.15 -15.67 -8.25
CA GLY A 245 -13.77 -15.81 -9.55
C GLY A 245 -15.27 -16.14 -9.47
N GLU A 246 -15.69 -16.92 -8.50
CA GLU A 246 -17.12 -17.19 -8.24
C GLU A 246 -17.82 -15.93 -7.68
N ALA A 247 -17.15 -15.23 -6.76
CA ALA A 247 -17.69 -14.04 -6.09
C ALA A 247 -17.97 -12.89 -7.06
N VAL A 248 -17.08 -12.62 -8.04
CA VAL A 248 -17.30 -11.51 -9.00
C VAL A 248 -18.55 -11.72 -9.84
N VAL A 249 -18.86 -12.95 -10.24
CA VAL A 249 -20.10 -13.27 -10.95
C VAL A 249 -21.32 -13.15 -10.05
N ASN A 250 -21.16 -13.50 -8.76
CA ASN A 250 -22.23 -13.32 -7.78
C ASN A 250 -22.53 -11.84 -7.51
N LEU A 251 -21.48 -10.99 -7.45
CA LEU A 251 -21.65 -9.54 -7.31
C LEU A 251 -22.47 -8.94 -8.46
N LEU A 252 -22.28 -9.41 -9.71
CA LEU A 252 -23.11 -9.00 -10.83
C LEU A 252 -24.58 -9.36 -10.60
N ARG A 253 -24.87 -10.56 -10.09
CA ARG A 253 -26.24 -11.00 -9.79
C ARG A 253 -26.89 -10.19 -8.66
N LEU A 254 -26.09 -9.75 -7.71
CA LEU A 254 -26.54 -8.93 -6.58
C LEU A 254 -26.58 -7.41 -6.92
N GLY A 255 -26.03 -7.01 -8.06
CA GLY A 255 -25.92 -5.60 -8.43
C GLY A 255 -24.97 -4.81 -7.52
N ILE A 256 -24.00 -5.47 -6.90
CA ILE A 256 -23.05 -4.85 -5.98
C ILE A 256 -21.82 -4.38 -6.75
N THR A 257 -21.44 -3.10 -6.53
CA THR A 257 -20.29 -2.45 -7.15
C THR A 257 -19.28 -1.98 -6.09
N PRO A 258 -18.01 -1.73 -6.47
CA PRO A 258 -16.98 -1.27 -5.54
C PRO A 258 -17.34 -0.04 -4.71
N ARG A 259 -18.00 0.97 -5.30
CA ARG A 259 -18.39 2.18 -4.56
C ARG A 259 -19.50 1.95 -3.51
N MET A 260 -20.23 0.85 -3.61
CA MET A 260 -21.17 0.43 -2.54
C MET A 260 -20.41 -0.19 -1.36
N ILE A 261 -19.22 -0.75 -1.59
CA ILE A 261 -18.33 -1.36 -0.60
C ILE A 261 -17.38 -0.31 -0.02
N MET A 262 -16.72 0.45 -0.88
CA MET A 262 -15.70 1.47 -0.54
C MET A 262 -16.35 2.75 0.01
N THR A 263 -17.06 2.65 1.12
CA THR A 263 -17.70 3.78 1.82
C THR A 263 -16.73 4.43 2.80
N LYS A 264 -17.06 5.63 3.32
CA LYS A 264 -16.28 6.31 4.39
C LYS A 264 -16.01 5.37 5.56
N LYS A 265 -17.02 4.63 6.04
CA LYS A 265 -16.90 3.64 7.12
C LYS A 265 -15.90 2.51 6.76
N ALA A 266 -15.90 2.04 5.52
CA ALA A 266 -14.96 1.02 5.07
C ALA A 266 -13.52 1.54 5.05
N PHE A 267 -13.29 2.80 4.68
CA PHE A 267 -11.98 3.44 4.82
C PHE A 267 -11.58 3.65 6.28
N GLU A 268 -12.51 3.97 7.16
CA GLU A 268 -12.26 4.04 8.60
C GLU A 268 -11.85 2.68 9.17
N ASN A 269 -12.47 1.57 8.72
CA ASN A 269 -12.04 0.21 9.04
C ASN A 269 -10.61 -0.06 8.57
N ALA A 270 -10.25 0.37 7.37
CA ALA A 270 -8.88 0.23 6.84
C ALA A 270 -7.85 0.98 7.69
N ILE A 271 -8.16 2.20 8.12
CA ILE A 271 -7.29 2.98 9.02
C ILE A 271 -7.18 2.28 10.38
N ALA A 272 -8.29 1.78 10.93
CA ALA A 272 -8.30 1.05 12.21
C ALA A 272 -7.41 -0.19 12.16
N VAL A 273 -7.52 -1.02 11.12
CA VAL A 273 -6.67 -2.20 10.93
C VAL A 273 -5.21 -1.82 10.72
N THR A 274 -4.92 -0.78 9.93
CA THR A 274 -3.56 -0.28 9.74
C THR A 274 -2.93 0.17 11.06
N SER A 275 -3.71 0.86 11.90
CA SER A 275 -3.29 1.31 13.23
C SER A 275 -3.01 0.13 14.17
N ALA A 276 -3.91 -0.86 14.20
CA ALA A 276 -3.81 -2.04 15.05
C ALA A 276 -2.63 -2.95 14.68
N LEU A 277 -2.33 -3.08 13.39
CA LEU A 277 -1.24 -3.90 12.86
C LEU A 277 0.13 -3.21 12.87
N GLY A 278 0.21 -1.90 13.18
CA GLY A 278 1.42 -1.12 13.01
C GLY A 278 1.91 -1.09 11.56
N GLY A 279 1.00 -0.86 10.61
CA GLY A 279 1.23 -0.96 9.18
C GLY A 279 2.21 0.05 8.60
N SER A 280 2.33 0.07 7.27
CA SER A 280 3.21 0.99 6.52
C SER A 280 2.62 2.39 6.40
N THR A 281 3.45 3.43 6.52
CA THR A 281 3.07 4.83 6.25
C THR A 281 2.58 5.06 4.81
N ASN A 282 2.98 4.20 3.86
CA ASN A 282 2.48 4.22 2.50
C ASN A 282 0.96 4.01 2.42
N ALA A 283 0.35 3.36 3.43
CA ALA A 283 -1.10 3.18 3.51
C ALA A 283 -1.85 4.52 3.50
N VAL A 284 -1.31 5.56 4.15
CA VAL A 284 -1.91 6.90 4.14
C VAL A 284 -2.04 7.42 2.72
N LEU A 285 -0.93 7.39 1.96
CA LEU A 285 -0.90 7.83 0.56
C LEU A 285 -1.86 7.03 -0.33
N HIS A 286 -1.89 5.70 -0.12
CA HIS A 286 -2.69 4.81 -0.97
C HIS A 286 -4.19 4.86 -0.63
N LEU A 287 -4.55 5.00 0.63
CA LEU A 287 -5.96 5.15 1.05
C LEU A 287 -6.55 6.45 0.53
N LEU A 288 -5.81 7.57 0.58
CA LEU A 288 -6.24 8.85 -0.02
C LEU A 288 -6.48 8.69 -1.53
N ALA A 289 -5.56 8.01 -2.23
CA ALA A 289 -5.69 7.79 -3.67
C ALA A 289 -6.90 6.90 -4.03
N ILE A 290 -7.12 5.80 -3.29
CA ILE A 290 -8.26 4.90 -3.51
C ILE A 290 -9.57 5.61 -3.17
N ALA A 291 -9.60 6.38 -2.08
CA ALA A 291 -10.78 7.15 -1.67
C ALA A 291 -11.16 8.20 -2.73
N ASN A 292 -10.18 8.90 -3.31
CA ASN A 292 -10.41 9.81 -4.43
C ASN A 292 -11.10 9.10 -5.61
N GLU A 293 -10.62 7.93 -6.03
CA GLU A 293 -11.22 7.16 -7.12
C GLU A 293 -12.63 6.63 -6.78
N ALA A 294 -12.87 6.37 -5.49
CA ALA A 294 -14.18 5.95 -5.00
C ALA A 294 -15.18 7.12 -4.85
N GLY A 295 -14.70 8.37 -4.90
CA GLY A 295 -15.50 9.57 -4.63
C GLY A 295 -15.82 9.72 -3.14
N VAL A 296 -14.92 9.26 -2.26
CA VAL A 296 -15.04 9.35 -0.80
C VAL A 296 -14.14 10.44 -0.26
N ASP A 297 -14.71 11.34 0.51
CA ASP A 297 -14.00 12.41 1.20
C ASP A 297 -13.22 11.83 2.41
N LEU A 298 -11.94 11.52 2.18
CA LEU A 298 -11.00 11.03 3.18
C LEU A 298 -9.90 12.04 3.39
N GLU A 299 -9.70 12.46 4.64
CA GLU A 299 -8.72 13.48 5.00
C GLU A 299 -7.61 12.92 5.91
N LEU A 300 -6.47 13.60 5.96
CA LEU A 300 -5.35 13.23 6.83
C LEU A 300 -5.75 13.21 8.31
N GLU A 301 -6.67 14.09 8.73
CA GLU A 301 -7.17 14.14 10.10
C GLU A 301 -7.94 12.87 10.50
N ASP A 302 -8.55 12.16 9.57
CA ASP A 302 -9.21 10.88 9.86
C ASP A 302 -8.24 9.85 10.43
N PHE A 303 -6.98 9.87 9.97
CA PHE A 303 -5.94 8.97 10.46
C PHE A 303 -5.64 9.24 11.94
N ASN A 304 -5.44 10.49 12.32
CA ASN A 304 -5.21 10.86 13.72
C ASN A 304 -6.41 10.54 14.60
N ARG A 305 -7.62 10.88 14.13
CA ARG A 305 -8.89 10.65 14.86
C ARG A 305 -9.12 9.16 15.17
N ILE A 306 -8.76 8.28 14.25
CA ILE A 306 -8.92 6.83 14.41
C ILE A 306 -7.75 6.25 15.20
N ALA A 307 -6.51 6.61 14.89
CA ALA A 307 -5.33 6.14 15.58
C ALA A 307 -5.34 6.45 17.09
N ALA A 308 -5.92 7.59 17.49
CA ALA A 308 -6.09 7.95 18.90
C ALA A 308 -7.03 7.00 19.69
N LYS A 309 -7.84 6.20 18.99
CA LYS A 309 -8.81 5.27 19.60
C LYS A 309 -8.44 3.80 19.44
N VAL A 310 -7.66 3.48 18.42
CA VAL A 310 -7.32 2.10 18.05
C VAL A 310 -5.89 1.80 18.49
N PRO A 311 -5.69 0.95 19.52
CA PRO A 311 -4.35 0.61 19.99
C PRO A 311 -3.57 -0.21 18.98
N HIS A 312 -2.24 -0.12 19.02
CA HIS A 312 -1.33 -1.03 18.31
C HIS A 312 -1.24 -2.36 19.08
N ILE A 313 -1.68 -3.44 18.45
CA ILE A 313 -1.81 -4.75 19.11
C ILE A 313 -1.06 -5.90 18.44
N ALA A 314 -0.54 -5.73 17.23
CA ALA A 314 0.17 -6.81 16.54
C ALA A 314 1.68 -6.58 16.53
N ASP A 315 2.46 -7.53 17.10
CA ASP A 315 3.92 -7.43 17.26
C ASP A 315 4.66 -7.81 15.95
N MET A 316 4.37 -7.04 14.89
CA MET A 316 4.81 -7.34 13.54
C MET A 316 6.09 -6.58 13.16
N LYS A 317 7.00 -7.22 12.41
CA LYS A 317 8.13 -6.53 11.78
C LYS A 317 7.65 -5.40 10.85
N PRO A 318 8.39 -4.28 10.77
CA PRO A 318 9.76 -4.04 11.26
C PRO A 318 9.85 -3.54 12.71
N GLY A 319 8.76 -3.13 13.33
CA GLY A 319 8.73 -2.62 14.72
C GLY A 319 8.74 -3.73 15.76
N GLY A 320 8.20 -4.88 15.42
CA GLY A 320 8.09 -6.05 16.27
C GLY A 320 8.89 -7.25 15.77
N LYS A 321 8.49 -8.46 16.19
CA LYS A 321 9.25 -9.71 16.00
C LYS A 321 8.74 -10.57 14.85
N TYR A 322 7.42 -10.55 14.58
CA TYR A 322 6.73 -11.55 13.79
C TYR A 322 6.54 -11.16 12.32
N HIS A 323 6.45 -12.18 11.46
CA HIS A 323 6.16 -12.04 10.04
C HIS A 323 4.68 -12.31 9.75
N MET A 324 4.22 -12.03 8.53
CA MET A 324 2.85 -12.28 8.11
C MET A 324 2.44 -13.75 8.24
N SER A 325 3.38 -14.67 8.01
CA SER A 325 3.18 -16.11 8.21
C SER A 325 2.91 -16.48 9.69
N ASP A 326 3.42 -15.71 10.65
CA ASP A 326 3.15 -15.93 12.06
C ASP A 326 1.74 -15.42 12.42
N LEU A 327 1.34 -14.27 11.87
CA LEU A 327 -0.02 -13.77 11.98
C LEU A 327 -1.03 -14.78 11.39
N ASP A 328 -0.73 -15.34 10.22
CA ASP A 328 -1.57 -16.38 9.60
C ASP A 328 -1.78 -17.59 10.53
N ARG A 329 -0.73 -18.08 11.19
CA ARG A 329 -0.81 -19.23 12.12
C ARG A 329 -1.75 -19.01 13.30
N VAL A 330 -1.90 -17.77 13.77
CA VAL A 330 -2.78 -17.45 14.90
C VAL A 330 -4.20 -17.04 14.45
N GLY A 331 -4.51 -17.19 13.16
CA GLY A 331 -5.84 -16.97 12.59
C GLY A 331 -5.94 -15.76 11.65
N GLY A 332 -4.84 -15.09 11.37
CA GLY A 332 -4.72 -14.06 10.33
C GLY A 332 -5.36 -12.72 10.68
N VAL A 333 -5.57 -11.92 9.65
CA VAL A 333 -6.23 -10.61 9.74
C VAL A 333 -7.64 -10.68 10.38
N PRO A 334 -8.45 -11.74 10.16
CA PRO A 334 -9.75 -11.89 10.81
C PRO A 334 -9.71 -11.81 12.35
N VAL A 335 -8.63 -12.28 12.99
CA VAL A 335 -8.45 -12.16 14.46
C VAL A 335 -8.46 -10.69 14.88
N VAL A 336 -7.71 -9.86 14.17
CA VAL A 336 -7.61 -8.42 14.44
C VAL A 336 -8.95 -7.74 14.15
N LEU A 337 -9.57 -8.03 13.00
CA LEU A 337 -10.86 -7.47 12.61
C LEU A 337 -11.96 -7.81 13.64
N LYS A 338 -12.02 -9.07 14.05
CA LYS A 338 -13.03 -9.52 15.04
C LYS A 338 -12.81 -8.86 16.40
N HIS A 339 -11.56 -8.78 16.84
CA HIS A 339 -11.21 -8.17 18.12
C HIS A 339 -11.56 -6.67 18.18
N LEU A 340 -11.30 -5.93 17.08
CA LEU A 340 -11.70 -4.53 16.93
C LEU A 340 -13.23 -4.39 16.84
N LEU A 341 -13.91 -5.28 16.12
CA LEU A 341 -15.37 -5.27 16.00
C LEU A 341 -16.03 -5.47 17.36
N ASP A 342 -15.58 -6.44 18.15
CA ASP A 342 -16.14 -6.74 19.47
C ASP A 342 -15.95 -5.59 20.47
N ALA A 343 -14.92 -4.78 20.26
CA ALA A 343 -14.65 -3.58 21.06
C ALA A 343 -15.37 -2.31 20.54
N GLY A 344 -16.14 -2.41 19.44
CA GLY A 344 -16.79 -1.26 18.83
C GLY A 344 -15.85 -0.28 18.12
N LEU A 345 -14.64 -0.75 17.74
CA LEU A 345 -13.61 0.01 17.04
C LEU A 345 -13.60 -0.24 15.52
N LEU A 346 -14.55 -1.04 15.02
CA LEU A 346 -14.72 -1.38 13.61
C LEU A 346 -16.20 -1.27 13.23
N HIS A 347 -16.51 -0.77 12.03
CA HIS A 347 -17.87 -0.73 11.49
C HIS A 347 -18.25 -2.09 10.90
N GLY A 348 -19.07 -2.84 11.59
CA GLY A 348 -19.50 -4.19 11.19
C GLY A 348 -20.55 -4.21 10.09
N ASP A 349 -21.24 -3.10 9.85
CA ASP A 349 -22.31 -2.94 8.84
C ASP A 349 -21.80 -2.68 7.42
N CYS A 350 -20.49 -2.58 7.20
CA CYS A 350 -19.91 -2.40 5.88
C CYS A 350 -20.13 -3.62 5.00
N LEU A 351 -20.64 -3.40 3.78
CA LEU A 351 -20.81 -4.43 2.75
C LEU A 351 -19.45 -4.91 2.23
N THR A 352 -19.37 -6.17 1.81
CA THR A 352 -18.15 -6.76 1.27
C THR A 352 -18.39 -7.50 -0.05
N VAL A 353 -17.32 -7.96 -0.70
CA VAL A 353 -17.40 -8.75 -1.95
C VAL A 353 -18.09 -10.11 -1.81
N THR A 354 -18.39 -10.57 -0.60
CA THR A 354 -19.19 -11.78 -0.39
C THR A 354 -20.71 -11.52 -0.56
N GLY A 355 -21.13 -10.25 -0.62
CA GLY A 355 -22.53 -9.84 -0.55
C GLY A 355 -23.07 -9.78 0.88
N LYS A 356 -22.23 -10.10 1.87
CA LYS A 356 -22.53 -10.00 3.31
C LYS A 356 -21.81 -8.80 3.91
N THR A 357 -22.23 -8.40 5.10
CA THR A 357 -21.53 -7.39 5.89
C THR A 357 -20.24 -7.94 6.52
N MET A 358 -19.37 -7.04 6.97
CA MET A 358 -18.16 -7.40 7.69
C MET A 358 -18.47 -8.23 8.95
N ALA A 359 -19.48 -7.84 9.72
CA ALA A 359 -19.88 -8.56 10.92
C ALA A 359 -20.37 -9.99 10.62
N GLU A 360 -21.18 -10.16 9.56
CA GLU A 360 -21.67 -11.48 9.15
C GLU A 360 -20.52 -12.39 8.71
N ASN A 361 -19.56 -11.87 7.92
CA ASN A 361 -18.39 -12.64 7.52
C ASN A 361 -17.54 -13.08 8.71
N LEU A 362 -17.30 -12.18 9.67
CA LEU A 362 -16.52 -12.50 10.87
C LEU A 362 -17.23 -13.49 11.80
N ALA A 363 -18.57 -13.47 11.82
CA ALA A 363 -19.36 -14.48 12.52
C ALA A 363 -19.25 -15.87 11.85
N ASP A 364 -19.26 -15.93 10.51
CA ASP A 364 -19.12 -17.18 9.75
C ASP A 364 -17.73 -17.81 9.93
N ILE A 365 -16.66 -16.99 9.89
CA ILE A 365 -15.28 -17.47 10.07
C ILE A 365 -15.03 -17.87 11.52
N ASN A 366 -15.61 -17.14 12.46
CA ASN A 366 -15.40 -17.32 13.90
C ASN A 366 -13.91 -17.46 14.28
N PRO A 367 -13.08 -16.44 13.99
CA PRO A 367 -11.64 -16.51 14.23
C PRO A 367 -11.35 -16.68 15.73
N PRO A 368 -10.18 -17.29 16.09
CA PRO A 368 -9.79 -17.46 17.49
C PRO A 368 -9.59 -16.09 18.17
N ALA A 369 -9.57 -16.11 19.51
CA ALA A 369 -9.16 -14.94 20.28
C ALA A 369 -7.66 -14.63 20.05
N PRO A 370 -7.22 -13.35 20.27
CA PRO A 370 -5.81 -12.99 20.28
C PRO A 370 -4.97 -13.94 21.15
N ASP A 371 -3.82 -14.36 20.65
CA ASP A 371 -2.92 -15.34 21.32
C ASP A 371 -2.09 -14.71 22.46
N GLY A 372 -2.01 -13.39 22.51
CA GLY A 372 -1.26 -12.63 23.52
C GLY A 372 0.22 -12.46 23.21
N ASP A 373 0.71 -12.94 22.06
CA ASP A 373 2.12 -12.87 21.65
C ASP A 373 2.24 -12.22 20.25
N VAL A 374 1.68 -12.80 19.20
CA VAL A 374 1.62 -12.18 17.87
C VAL A 374 0.56 -11.09 17.82
N VAL A 375 -0.62 -11.37 18.38
CA VAL A 375 -1.72 -10.41 18.53
C VAL A 375 -2.05 -10.26 20.00
N HIS A 376 -1.79 -9.09 20.56
CA HIS A 376 -2.08 -8.76 21.94
C HIS A 376 -3.56 -8.45 22.15
N PRO A 377 -4.13 -8.76 23.33
CA PRO A 377 -5.47 -8.32 23.65
C PRO A 377 -5.51 -6.80 23.86
N LEU A 378 -6.66 -6.16 23.55
CA LEU A 378 -6.87 -4.71 23.74
C LEU A 378 -6.70 -4.24 25.21
N THR A 379 -6.79 -5.17 26.16
CA THR A 379 -6.54 -4.88 27.60
C THR A 379 -5.05 -4.80 27.93
N ASN A 380 -4.17 -5.26 27.04
CA ASN A 380 -2.72 -5.20 27.18
C ASN A 380 -2.07 -4.97 25.80
N PRO A 381 -2.30 -3.84 25.15
CA PRO A 381 -1.76 -3.55 23.83
C PRO A 381 -0.25 -3.27 23.89
N ILE A 382 0.43 -3.33 22.74
CA ILE A 382 1.84 -2.93 22.61
C ILE A 382 1.97 -1.42 22.84
N HIS A 383 1.06 -0.64 22.20
CA HIS A 383 0.92 0.78 22.43
C HIS A 383 -0.55 1.14 22.57
N ALA A 384 -0.86 2.10 23.44
CA ALA A 384 -2.25 2.55 23.69
C ALA A 384 -2.89 3.25 22.51
N GLU A 385 -2.08 3.74 21.57
CA GLU A 385 -2.49 4.46 20.36
C GLU A 385 -1.97 3.74 19.11
N GLY A 386 -2.55 4.07 17.95
CA GLY A 386 -2.20 3.47 16.67
C GLY A 386 -0.76 3.75 16.22
N GLY A 387 -0.24 2.86 15.38
CA GLY A 387 1.17 2.87 14.96
C GLY A 387 1.56 3.94 13.94
N ILE A 388 0.62 4.75 13.41
CA ILE A 388 0.86 5.80 12.41
C ILE A 388 0.12 7.06 12.81
N VAL A 389 0.79 8.21 12.74
CA VAL A 389 0.18 9.52 12.97
C VAL A 389 0.60 10.53 11.91
N VAL A 390 -0.21 11.58 11.76
CA VAL A 390 0.03 12.72 10.89
C VAL A 390 0.43 13.92 11.75
N LEU A 391 1.59 14.49 11.45
CA LEU A 391 2.10 15.72 12.09
C LEU A 391 1.74 16.91 11.22
N THR A 392 1.48 18.06 11.87
CA THR A 392 1.31 19.36 11.21
C THR A 392 2.16 20.41 11.90
N GLY A 393 2.43 21.55 11.26
CA GLY A 393 3.22 22.62 11.88
C GLY A 393 3.88 23.52 10.86
N SER A 394 4.77 24.38 11.31
CA SER A 394 5.42 25.38 10.45
C SER A 394 6.27 24.74 9.34
N LEU A 395 6.80 23.51 9.56
CA LEU A 395 7.53 22.77 8.52
C LEU A 395 6.64 21.96 7.59
N ALA A 396 5.47 21.50 8.06
CA ALA A 396 4.54 20.66 7.31
C ALA A 396 3.09 21.18 7.44
N PRO A 397 2.74 22.35 6.88
CA PRO A 397 1.41 22.94 7.08
C PRO A 397 0.27 22.16 6.44
N LYS A 398 0.54 21.23 5.52
CA LYS A 398 -0.43 20.33 4.91
C LYS A 398 -0.28 18.87 5.37
N GLY A 399 0.62 18.63 6.32
CA GLY A 399 0.83 17.33 6.93
C GLY A 399 2.16 16.67 6.60
N ALA A 400 2.56 15.76 7.46
CA ALA A 400 3.66 14.83 7.31
C ALA A 400 3.29 13.54 8.04
N VAL A 401 3.80 12.40 7.60
CA VAL A 401 3.42 11.09 8.16
C VAL A 401 4.60 10.46 8.88
N VAL A 402 4.36 9.95 10.07
CA VAL A 402 5.36 9.22 10.86
C VAL A 402 4.82 7.90 11.38
N LYS A 403 5.66 6.86 11.36
CA LYS A 403 5.38 5.58 12.00
C LYS A 403 5.90 5.64 13.44
N VAL A 404 5.00 5.50 14.39
CA VAL A 404 5.33 5.56 15.84
C VAL A 404 5.34 4.17 16.49
N ALA A 405 4.94 3.13 15.77
CA ALA A 405 4.86 1.75 16.25
C ALA A 405 6.19 1.15 16.75
N GLY A 406 7.33 1.74 16.41
CA GLY A 406 8.65 1.28 16.86
C GLY A 406 9.39 2.29 17.74
N LEU A 407 8.73 3.36 18.19
CA LEU A 407 9.34 4.39 19.02
C LEU A 407 9.10 4.11 20.52
N THR A 408 10.12 4.37 21.36
CA THR A 408 9.95 4.42 22.82
C THR A 408 9.25 5.72 23.24
N ALA A 409 8.80 5.81 24.49
CA ALA A 409 8.15 7.01 25.00
C ALA A 409 9.08 8.25 24.90
N GLU A 410 10.38 8.06 25.17
CA GLU A 410 11.39 9.12 25.13
C GLU A 410 11.69 9.57 23.68
N GLN A 411 11.46 8.69 22.69
CA GLN A 411 11.67 9.02 21.29
C GLN A 411 10.50 9.76 20.65
N LYS A 412 9.41 10.01 21.37
CA LYS A 412 8.23 10.72 20.82
C LYS A 412 8.40 12.25 20.75
N GLU A 413 9.44 12.80 21.36
CA GLU A 413 9.82 14.22 21.24
C GLU A 413 11.31 14.30 20.84
N PHE A 414 11.62 15.11 19.82
CA PHE A 414 12.98 15.29 19.35
C PHE A 414 13.19 16.72 18.87
N THR A 415 14.25 17.37 19.34
CA THR A 415 14.71 18.64 18.80
C THR A 415 16.16 18.48 18.36
N GLY A 416 16.45 18.82 17.11
CA GLY A 416 17.77 18.61 16.55
C GLY A 416 18.17 19.65 15.52
N THR A 417 19.44 19.58 15.14
CA THR A 417 20.05 20.49 14.17
C THR A 417 19.93 19.94 12.77
N ALA A 418 19.36 20.72 11.86
CA ALA A 418 19.17 20.33 10.47
C ALA A 418 20.49 20.16 9.72
N ARG A 419 20.59 19.11 8.93
CA ARG A 419 21.55 18.89 7.87
C ARG A 419 20.82 18.56 6.58
N VAL A 420 20.96 19.42 5.57
CA VAL A 420 20.08 19.44 4.39
C VAL A 420 20.75 18.79 3.20
N PHE A 421 19.98 17.98 2.49
CA PHE A 421 20.40 17.28 1.26
C PHE A 421 19.33 17.44 0.17
N ASP A 422 19.76 17.82 -1.04
CA ASP A 422 18.89 17.90 -2.22
C ASP A 422 18.81 16.55 -2.96
N GLY A 423 18.32 15.53 -2.25
CA GLY A 423 18.18 14.15 -2.71
C GLY A 423 18.84 13.12 -1.82
N GLU A 424 18.48 11.84 -2.00
CA GLU A 424 18.94 10.71 -1.18
C GLU A 424 20.44 10.46 -1.28
N ASP A 425 21.02 10.60 -2.49
CA ASP A 425 22.41 10.17 -2.76
C ASP A 425 23.42 10.95 -1.92
N GLY A 426 23.22 12.26 -1.73
CA GLY A 426 24.07 13.09 -0.88
C GLY A 426 23.99 12.72 0.59
N ALA A 427 22.80 12.40 1.07
CA ALA A 427 22.61 11.96 2.45
C ALA A 427 23.23 10.57 2.68
N MET A 428 23.08 9.64 1.74
CA MET A 428 23.74 8.33 1.81
C MET A 428 25.26 8.45 1.86
N ALA A 429 25.86 9.27 1.00
CA ALA A 429 27.29 9.52 1.01
C ALA A 429 27.78 10.07 2.38
N ALA A 430 27.02 10.98 2.99
CA ALA A 430 27.35 11.54 4.29
C ALA A 430 27.27 10.50 5.44
N ILE A 431 26.27 9.60 5.40
CA ILE A 431 26.13 8.51 6.37
C ILE A 431 27.31 7.53 6.26
N LEU A 432 27.62 7.07 5.04
CA LEU A 432 28.70 6.12 4.78
C LEU A 432 30.08 6.70 5.11
N ALA A 433 30.26 8.01 4.98
CA ALA A 433 31.47 8.73 5.42
C ALA A 433 31.57 8.90 6.95
N GLY A 434 30.58 8.46 7.72
CA GLY A 434 30.55 8.63 9.18
C GLY A 434 30.47 10.09 9.64
N SER A 435 29.94 10.99 8.80
CA SER A 435 29.92 12.44 9.05
C SER A 435 28.61 12.95 9.67
N ILE A 436 27.73 12.05 10.12
CA ILE A 436 26.46 12.40 10.78
C ILE A 436 26.68 12.40 12.30
N GLU A 437 26.51 13.55 12.91
CA GLU A 437 26.65 13.75 14.36
C GLU A 437 25.35 13.38 15.11
N PRO A 438 25.44 12.97 16.39
CA PRO A 438 24.27 12.82 17.25
C PRO A 438 23.42 14.09 17.31
N GLY A 439 22.10 13.98 17.42
CA GLY A 439 21.18 15.11 17.46
C GLY A 439 20.92 15.77 16.09
N THR A 440 21.36 15.13 15.00
CA THR A 440 21.11 15.64 13.65
C THR A 440 19.69 15.29 13.17
N VAL A 441 19.03 16.26 12.55
CA VAL A 441 17.85 16.05 11.70
C VAL A 441 18.30 16.09 10.24
N LEU A 442 18.34 14.92 9.59
CA LEU A 442 18.63 14.85 8.16
C LEU A 442 17.39 15.27 7.36
N VAL A 443 17.50 16.38 6.62
CA VAL A 443 16.42 16.90 5.78
C VAL A 443 16.72 16.56 4.32
N ILE A 444 15.96 15.63 3.75
CA ILE A 444 16.12 15.18 2.37
C ILE A 444 14.95 15.71 1.57
N ARG A 445 15.19 16.65 0.68
CA ARG A 445 14.17 17.38 -0.07
C ARG A 445 14.29 17.16 -1.57
N TYR A 446 13.27 17.61 -2.32
CA TYR A 446 13.12 17.38 -3.76
C TYR A 446 12.99 15.91 -4.14
N GLU A 447 12.46 15.10 -3.24
CA GLU A 447 12.07 13.71 -3.45
C GLU A 447 10.54 13.50 -3.36
N GLY A 448 9.78 14.60 -3.32
CA GLY A 448 8.32 14.60 -3.36
C GLY A 448 7.72 14.19 -4.72
N PRO A 449 6.38 14.14 -4.83
CA PRO A 449 5.69 13.65 -6.03
C PRO A 449 6.11 14.31 -7.33
N LYS A 450 6.30 15.64 -7.34
CA LYS A 450 6.70 16.42 -8.53
C LYS A 450 8.21 16.59 -8.62
N GLY A 451 8.85 17.01 -7.52
CA GLY A 451 10.27 17.36 -7.48
C GLY A 451 11.18 16.14 -7.66
N GLY A 452 10.80 15.03 -7.05
CA GLY A 452 11.38 13.71 -7.26
C GLY A 452 10.36 12.78 -7.93
N PRO A 453 10.05 12.94 -9.23
CA PRO A 453 8.93 12.24 -9.84
C PRO A 453 8.88 10.76 -9.48
N GLY A 454 7.71 10.31 -8.97
CA GLY A 454 7.55 8.99 -8.40
C GLY A 454 7.81 8.90 -6.90
N MET A 455 8.12 10.02 -6.22
CA MET A 455 8.21 10.09 -4.75
C MET A 455 9.01 8.92 -4.19
N ARG A 456 10.32 8.89 -4.49
CA ARG A 456 11.26 7.81 -4.19
C ARG A 456 11.08 7.29 -2.75
N GLU A 457 11.00 5.97 -2.60
CA GLU A 457 10.91 5.31 -1.30
C GLU A 457 12.31 4.97 -0.79
N MET A 458 12.66 5.46 0.39
CA MET A 458 14.01 5.37 0.95
C MET A 458 14.06 4.35 2.10
N LEU A 459 14.65 3.17 1.87
CA LEU A 459 14.96 2.17 2.88
C LEU A 459 16.47 2.06 3.11
N ALA A 460 17.24 2.15 2.04
CA ALA A 460 18.70 2.00 2.11
C ALA A 460 19.32 3.00 3.08
N ILE A 461 18.86 4.26 3.05
CA ILE A 461 19.37 5.33 3.92
C ILE A 461 19.03 5.09 5.39
N THR A 462 17.83 4.59 5.70
CA THR A 462 17.41 4.30 7.07
C THR A 462 18.15 3.08 7.62
N GLY A 463 18.37 2.07 6.78
CA GLY A 463 19.20 0.91 7.11
C GLY A 463 20.66 1.28 7.36
N ALA A 464 21.24 2.13 6.50
CA ALA A 464 22.61 2.62 6.66
C ALA A 464 22.78 3.46 7.93
N LEU A 465 21.83 4.35 8.24
CA LEU A 465 21.86 5.17 9.46
C LEU A 465 21.78 4.29 10.72
N LYS A 466 20.92 3.27 10.72
CA LYS A 466 20.82 2.27 11.80
C LYS A 466 22.12 1.46 11.93
N GLY A 467 22.66 0.99 10.80
CA GLY A 467 23.93 0.24 10.75
C GLY A 467 25.13 1.06 11.27
N ALA A 468 25.12 2.37 11.02
CA ALA A 468 26.12 3.32 11.56
C ALA A 468 25.92 3.67 13.05
N GLY A 469 24.91 3.07 13.73
CA GLY A 469 24.63 3.31 15.15
C GLY A 469 23.92 4.64 15.45
N ARG A 470 23.34 5.29 14.42
CA ARG A 470 22.67 6.60 14.51
C ARG A 470 21.14 6.55 14.47
N GLY A 471 20.57 5.34 14.41
CA GLY A 471 19.12 5.19 14.30
C GLY A 471 18.30 5.65 15.52
N ALA A 472 18.93 5.78 16.69
CA ALA A 472 18.26 6.19 17.93
C ALA A 472 18.46 7.68 18.29
N ASP A 473 19.49 8.33 17.75
CA ASP A 473 19.93 9.67 18.13
C ASP A 473 19.84 10.71 16.99
N CYS A 474 19.29 10.31 15.85
CA CYS A 474 19.04 11.18 14.69
C CYS A 474 17.61 11.00 14.19
N ALA A 475 17.09 12.04 13.51
CA ALA A 475 15.81 11.97 12.79
C ALA A 475 16.01 12.19 11.30
N LEU A 476 15.09 11.62 10.48
CA LEU A 476 15.04 11.86 9.04
C LEU A 476 13.71 12.52 8.67
N ILE A 477 13.77 13.55 7.84
CA ILE A 477 12.59 14.26 7.32
C ILE A 477 12.70 14.36 5.81
N THR A 478 11.61 14.09 5.08
CA THR A 478 11.59 14.18 3.62
C THR A 478 10.21 14.54 3.07
N ASP A 479 10.18 15.25 1.94
CA ASP A 479 9.00 15.39 1.10
C ASP A 479 8.75 14.15 0.22
N GLY A 480 9.70 13.21 0.20
CA GLY A 480 9.56 11.86 -0.34
C GLY A 480 8.89 10.88 0.62
N ARG A 481 9.28 9.59 0.53
CA ARG A 481 8.74 8.50 1.37
C ARG A 481 9.85 7.69 2.02
N PHE A 482 9.52 7.12 3.18
CA PHE A 482 10.29 6.03 3.74
C PHE A 482 9.56 4.71 3.55
N SER A 483 10.32 3.62 3.44
CA SER A 483 9.77 2.27 3.27
C SER A 483 8.94 1.84 4.49
N GLY A 484 7.94 1.00 4.27
CA GLY A 484 7.23 0.30 5.34
C GLY A 484 8.12 -0.54 6.25
N GLY A 485 9.32 -0.93 5.76
CA GLY A 485 10.37 -1.62 6.53
C GLY A 485 11.28 -0.69 7.35
N THR A 486 11.05 0.62 7.34
CA THR A 486 11.86 1.61 8.07
C THR A 486 11.64 1.53 9.58
N TRP A 487 12.74 1.71 10.33
CA TRP A 487 12.78 1.83 11.78
C TRP A 487 13.43 3.16 12.18
N GLY A 488 13.00 3.74 13.33
CA GLY A 488 13.50 4.99 13.86
C GLY A 488 12.61 6.20 13.52
N PHE A 489 13.07 7.40 13.89
CA PHE A 489 12.29 8.62 13.76
C PHE A 489 12.34 9.16 12.31
N CYS A 490 11.49 8.62 11.44
CA CYS A 490 11.46 8.91 10.02
C CYS A 490 10.12 9.52 9.64
N ILE A 491 10.13 10.81 9.27
CA ILE A 491 8.96 11.59 8.89
C ILE A 491 8.98 11.80 7.37
N GLY A 492 8.02 11.19 6.67
CA GLY A 492 7.85 11.34 5.23
C GLY A 492 6.62 12.15 4.85
N HIS A 493 6.39 12.28 3.55
CA HIS A 493 5.22 12.94 2.96
C HIS A 493 5.08 14.39 3.41
N VAL A 494 6.19 15.09 3.73
CA VAL A 494 6.13 16.50 4.14
C VAL A 494 5.52 17.33 3.04
N ALA A 495 4.40 17.97 3.36
CA ALA A 495 3.61 18.72 2.40
C ALA A 495 3.36 20.18 2.89
N PRO A 496 3.43 21.15 1.95
CA PRO A 496 3.79 21.05 0.52
C PRO A 496 5.24 20.65 0.29
N GLU A 497 5.53 19.93 -0.81
CA GLU A 497 6.89 19.53 -1.17
C GLU A 497 7.80 20.71 -1.55
N ALA A 498 9.11 20.49 -1.56
CA ALA A 498 10.09 21.56 -1.80
C ALA A 498 9.95 22.24 -3.16
N VAL A 499 9.65 21.50 -4.24
CA VAL A 499 9.52 22.09 -5.59
C VAL A 499 8.30 23.00 -5.73
N ASP A 500 7.27 22.79 -4.91
CA ASP A 500 6.10 23.65 -4.83
C ASP A 500 6.28 24.85 -3.86
N GLY A 501 7.51 25.04 -3.33
CA GLY A 501 7.82 26.10 -2.39
C GLY A 501 7.28 25.85 -0.99
N GLY A 502 7.11 24.59 -0.60
CA GLY A 502 6.82 24.21 0.77
C GLY A 502 7.94 24.63 1.74
N PRO A 503 7.65 24.76 3.05
CA PRO A 503 8.64 25.23 4.04
C PRO A 503 9.93 24.42 4.06
N ILE A 504 9.88 23.12 3.73
CA ILE A 504 11.06 22.25 3.65
C ILE A 504 12.11 22.76 2.65
N ALA A 505 11.70 23.52 1.60
CA ALA A 505 12.61 24.13 0.64
C ALA A 505 13.50 25.21 1.28
N PHE A 506 13.06 25.80 2.39
CA PHE A 506 13.73 26.94 3.03
C PHE A 506 14.61 26.54 4.22
N VAL A 507 14.61 25.27 4.60
CA VAL A 507 15.51 24.74 5.65
C VAL A 507 16.95 24.88 5.21
N ARG A 508 17.83 25.28 6.14
CA ARG A 508 19.28 25.38 5.95
C ARG A 508 20.02 24.57 6.99
N ASP A 509 21.25 24.19 6.69
CA ASP A 509 22.15 23.58 7.66
C ASP A 509 22.26 24.47 8.91
N GLY A 510 22.15 23.87 10.08
CA GLY A 510 22.20 24.55 11.36
C GLY A 510 20.86 25.04 11.92
N ASP A 511 19.78 25.02 11.13
CA ASP A 511 18.44 25.34 11.63
C ASP A 511 18.01 24.33 12.70
N GLN A 512 17.21 24.76 13.68
CA GLN A 512 16.62 23.87 14.67
C GLN A 512 15.25 23.39 14.20
N ILE A 513 15.00 22.10 14.30
CA ILE A 513 13.71 21.47 13.99
C ILE A 513 13.22 20.73 15.22
N ARG A 514 11.96 20.97 15.59
CA ARG A 514 11.27 20.27 16.67
C ARG A 514 10.21 19.34 16.09
N ILE A 515 10.22 18.11 16.58
CA ILE A 515 9.27 17.04 16.27
C ILE A 515 8.65 16.62 17.60
N ASP A 516 7.31 16.68 17.69
CA ASP A 516 6.59 16.29 18.90
C ASP A 516 5.34 15.48 18.51
N VAL A 517 5.39 14.18 18.78
CA VAL A 517 4.30 13.25 18.49
C VAL A 517 3.13 13.44 19.44
N HIS A 518 3.36 13.94 20.67
CA HIS A 518 2.28 14.13 21.64
C HIS A 518 1.35 15.30 21.26
N THR A 519 1.95 16.36 20.71
CA THR A 519 1.20 17.53 20.20
C THR A 519 0.94 17.44 18.69
N LEU A 520 1.35 16.33 18.03
CA LEU A 520 1.25 16.11 16.58
C LEU A 520 1.89 17.24 15.77
N SER A 521 3.04 17.78 16.24
CA SER A 521 3.67 18.94 15.63
C SER A 521 5.03 18.64 14.98
N LEU A 522 5.30 19.38 13.88
CA LEU A 522 6.55 19.37 13.14
C LEU A 522 6.93 20.83 12.79
N ASP A 523 7.88 21.39 13.52
CA ASP A 523 8.15 22.81 13.46
C ASP A 523 9.60 23.13 13.09
N LEU A 524 9.76 24.11 12.20
CA LEU A 524 11.02 24.78 11.91
C LEU A 524 11.17 25.99 12.83
N LEU A 525 12.15 25.94 13.73
CA LEU A 525 12.38 26.98 14.75
C LEU A 525 13.22 28.13 14.17
N VAL A 526 12.70 28.79 13.15
CA VAL A 526 13.30 29.96 12.47
C VAL A 526 12.25 31.06 12.40
N ASP A 527 12.65 32.30 12.63
CA ASP A 527 11.74 33.44 12.60
C ASP A 527 11.06 33.61 11.24
N ASP A 528 9.79 33.98 11.24
CA ASP A 528 8.98 34.22 10.03
C ASP A 528 9.63 35.22 9.07
N ALA A 529 10.30 36.25 9.59
CA ALA A 529 11.02 37.26 8.80
C ALA A 529 12.19 36.63 8.00
N GLU A 530 12.95 35.72 8.63
CA GLU A 530 14.01 34.99 7.93
C GLU A 530 13.44 34.03 6.90
N ILE A 531 12.36 33.31 7.22
CA ILE A 531 11.67 32.45 6.26
C ILE A 531 11.16 33.24 5.05
N ALA A 532 10.54 34.40 5.29
CA ALA A 532 10.09 35.29 4.20
C ALA A 532 11.25 35.74 3.30
N LYS A 533 12.41 36.07 3.90
CA LYS A 533 13.63 36.44 3.16
C LYS A 533 14.16 35.25 2.33
N ARG A 534 14.22 34.05 2.90
CA ARG A 534 14.64 32.82 2.19
C ARG A 534 13.70 32.54 1.01
N LYS A 535 12.39 32.64 1.24
CA LYS A 535 11.36 32.47 0.21
C LYS A 535 11.49 33.48 -0.92
N ALA A 536 11.78 34.74 -0.63
CA ALA A 536 11.97 35.79 -1.63
C ALA A 536 13.17 35.54 -2.56
N SER A 537 14.19 34.80 -2.09
CA SER A 537 15.38 34.45 -2.87
C SER A 537 15.33 33.05 -3.49
N TRP A 538 14.28 32.26 -3.19
CA TRP A 538 14.13 30.91 -3.70
C TRP A 538 13.55 30.89 -5.11
N ALA A 539 14.03 29.93 -5.89
CA ALA A 539 13.44 29.60 -7.20
C ALA A 539 13.30 28.07 -7.31
N PRO A 540 12.23 27.58 -7.93
CA PRO A 540 12.05 26.14 -8.11
C PRO A 540 13.19 25.55 -8.96
N LEU A 541 13.60 24.32 -8.62
CA LEU A 541 14.56 23.59 -9.44
C LEU A 541 13.97 23.24 -10.79
N ALA A 542 14.83 23.18 -11.81
CA ALA A 542 14.40 22.67 -13.12
C ALA A 542 13.87 21.24 -13.00
N PRO A 543 12.82 20.87 -13.75
CA PRO A 543 12.29 19.50 -13.71
C PRO A 543 13.37 18.47 -14.06
N ARG A 544 13.50 17.42 -13.24
CA ARG A 544 14.45 16.32 -13.48
C ARG A 544 14.14 15.56 -14.77
N TYR A 545 12.85 15.44 -15.11
CA TYR A 545 12.36 14.73 -16.28
C TYR A 545 11.37 15.59 -17.04
N THR A 546 11.62 15.79 -18.33
CA THR A 546 10.78 16.57 -19.21
C THR A 546 9.96 15.72 -20.19
N THR A 547 10.32 14.45 -20.35
CA THR A 547 9.72 13.50 -21.31
C THR A 547 9.48 12.13 -20.65
N GLY A 548 8.84 11.22 -21.37
CA GLY A 548 8.56 9.87 -20.90
C GLY A 548 7.50 9.82 -19.79
N VAL A 549 7.39 8.65 -19.15
CA VAL A 549 6.39 8.40 -18.10
C VAL A 549 6.63 9.28 -16.87
N LEU A 550 7.88 9.47 -16.47
CA LEU A 550 8.23 10.32 -15.32
C LEU A 550 7.95 11.80 -15.59
N GLY A 551 8.24 12.30 -16.79
CA GLY A 551 7.92 13.68 -17.16
C GLY A 551 6.41 13.92 -17.32
N LYS A 552 5.64 12.92 -17.77
CA LYS A 552 4.18 12.96 -17.78
C LYS A 552 3.63 12.99 -16.34
N TYR A 553 4.11 12.10 -15.49
CA TYR A 553 3.71 12.01 -14.08
C TYR A 553 3.97 13.33 -13.34
N ALA A 554 5.18 13.89 -13.42
CA ALA A 554 5.54 15.14 -12.75
C ALA A 554 4.63 16.33 -13.09
N ARG A 555 4.05 16.34 -14.30
CA ARG A 555 3.13 17.40 -14.74
C ARG A 555 1.69 17.23 -14.23
N LEU A 556 1.28 16.01 -13.94
CA LEU A 556 -0.12 15.69 -13.59
C LEU A 556 -0.30 15.47 -12.09
N VAL A 557 0.75 15.02 -11.41
CA VAL A 557 0.64 14.57 -10.03
C VAL A 557 0.32 15.70 -9.06
N GLN A 558 -0.56 15.40 -8.12
CA GLN A 558 -0.89 16.24 -6.97
C GLN A 558 0.09 15.99 -5.80
N GLY A 559 -0.02 16.78 -4.74
CA GLY A 559 0.79 16.64 -3.55
C GLY A 559 0.54 15.33 -2.78
N ALA A 560 1.44 15.00 -1.86
CA ALA A 560 1.33 13.81 -1.03
C ALA A 560 0.09 13.85 -0.11
N GLU A 561 -0.32 15.05 0.31
CA GLU A 561 -1.50 15.31 1.15
C GLU A 561 -2.82 14.89 0.50
N THR A 562 -2.84 14.69 -0.81
CA THR A 562 -4.00 14.20 -1.59
C THR A 562 -3.79 12.80 -2.16
N GLY A 563 -2.71 12.10 -1.74
CA GLY A 563 -2.41 10.75 -2.19
C GLY A 563 -1.50 10.66 -3.41
N ALA A 564 -0.86 11.77 -3.85
CA ALA A 564 0.01 11.83 -5.04
C ALA A 564 -0.67 11.20 -6.28
N ILE A 565 -1.89 11.64 -6.56
CA ILE A 565 -2.73 11.16 -7.66
C ILE A 565 -2.49 11.95 -8.94
N THR A 566 -2.74 11.35 -10.10
CA THR A 566 -2.68 12.01 -11.41
C THR A 566 -4.06 12.29 -12.01
N ASN A 567 -5.11 11.74 -11.40
CA ASN A 567 -6.51 11.96 -11.79
C ASN A 567 -7.19 12.85 -10.72
N THR A 568 -7.62 14.04 -11.13
CA THR A 568 -8.43 14.93 -10.29
C THR A 568 -9.87 14.86 -10.73
N LEU A 569 -10.78 14.54 -9.80
CA LEU A 569 -12.22 14.58 -10.02
C LEU A 569 -12.74 16.01 -10.11
#